data_2b59a388699193046fac2ed0a045c755
#
_entry.id   2b59a388699193046fac2ed0a045c755
#
_cell.length_a   1.000
_cell.length_b   1.000
_cell.length_c   1.000
_cell.angle_alpha   90.00
_cell.angle_beta   90.00
_cell.angle_gamma   90.00
#
_symmetry.space_group_name_H-M   'P 1'
#
loop_
_entity.id
_entity.type
_entity.pdbx_description
1 polymer ?
#
loop_
_entity_poly.entity_id
_entity_poly.type
_entity_poly.pdbx_seq_one_letter_code
_entity_poly.pdbx_strand_id
1 'polypeptide(L)'
;MSQTTRRVQRVRHEIHLRDVEVVGIAQPSANFIAVTFAGDALADFVSASFDDHLKFIFSTPAGEVLRRDYTPRRFDRQQRTLTLEFALHENGPASDWARQAAAGQRATLAGPRGSMIIPMDYDWHLLAGDAAALPAIHRRLEELPAAARAIVVVQTADASDRREFNSAAQPDVRWVATPDELIAAVRGLALPDGEGFAWCAGEASTMARLREVLVTEHAQPKEAMRVAAYWRHGTSNFHEELNP
;
A
#
# COMPACT_ATOMS: atom_id res chain seq x y z
N MET A 1 -23.94 23.23 15.18
CA MET A 1 -23.21 21.96 14.85
C MET A 1 -22.75 22.08 13.40
N SER A 2 -21.50 22.38 13.17
CA SER A 2 -20.94 22.42 11.82
C SER A 2 -20.90 20.99 11.29
N GLN A 3 -21.57 20.71 10.17
CA GLN A 3 -21.40 19.45 9.47
C GLN A 3 -19.97 19.43 8.92
N THR A 4 -19.12 18.62 9.53
CA THR A 4 -17.80 18.38 9.00
C THR A 4 -17.96 17.64 7.66
N THR A 5 -17.78 18.35 6.58
CA THR A 5 -17.86 17.78 5.24
C THR A 5 -16.75 16.73 5.14
N ARG A 6 -17.08 15.48 4.83
CA ARG A 6 -16.10 14.43 4.63
C ARG A 6 -15.17 14.82 3.49
N ARG A 7 -13.91 15.08 3.80
CA ARG A 7 -12.87 15.44 2.82
C ARG A 7 -12.48 14.25 1.94
N VAL A 8 -12.55 13.04 2.48
CA VAL A 8 -12.24 11.79 1.78
C VAL A 8 -13.38 11.41 0.86
N GLN A 9 -13.07 11.17 -0.41
CA GLN A 9 -14.04 10.79 -1.44
C GLN A 9 -13.86 9.31 -1.80
N ARG A 10 -14.95 8.61 -2.06
CA ARG A 10 -14.93 7.24 -2.59
C ARG A 10 -15.48 7.23 -4.02
N VAL A 11 -14.66 6.76 -4.94
CA VAL A 11 -15.01 6.58 -6.35
C VAL A 11 -15.05 5.10 -6.65
N ARG A 12 -16.08 4.66 -7.36
CA ARG A 12 -16.16 3.28 -7.89
C ARG A 12 -15.66 3.27 -9.33
N HIS A 13 -14.96 2.20 -9.69
CA HIS A 13 -14.52 1.95 -11.05
C HIS A 13 -15.17 0.68 -11.59
N GLU A 14 -15.34 0.63 -12.89
CA GLU A 14 -15.67 -0.61 -13.58
C GLU A 14 -14.48 -1.57 -13.50
N ILE A 15 -14.77 -2.83 -13.20
CA ILE A 15 -13.71 -3.84 -13.08
C ILE A 15 -13.41 -4.38 -14.47
N HIS A 16 -12.20 -4.08 -14.95
CA HIS A 16 -11.67 -4.64 -16.19
C HIS A 16 -10.65 -5.73 -15.88
N LEU A 17 -10.73 -6.83 -16.61
CA LEU A 17 -9.69 -7.83 -16.67
C LEU A 17 -8.68 -7.39 -17.75
N ARG A 18 -7.41 -7.31 -17.37
CA ARG A 18 -6.32 -6.82 -18.22
C ARG A 18 -5.24 -7.88 -18.34
N ASP A 19 -5.14 -8.47 -19.50
CA ASP A 19 -4.03 -9.37 -19.81
C ASP A 19 -2.77 -8.54 -20.07
N VAL A 20 -1.71 -8.90 -19.38
CA VAL A 20 -0.44 -8.17 -19.38
C VAL A 20 0.73 -9.12 -19.46
N GLU A 21 1.87 -8.59 -19.88
CA GLU A 21 3.13 -9.31 -20.01
C GLU A 21 4.21 -8.62 -19.17
N VAL A 22 5.09 -9.40 -18.55
CA VAL A 22 6.25 -8.89 -17.82
C VAL A 22 7.25 -8.30 -18.80
N VAL A 23 7.59 -7.02 -18.63
CA VAL A 23 8.58 -6.30 -19.45
C VAL A 23 9.78 -5.81 -18.65
N GLY A 24 9.71 -5.83 -17.32
CA GLY A 24 10.81 -5.41 -16.48
C GLY A 24 10.73 -6.02 -15.08
N ILE A 25 11.90 -6.28 -14.51
CA ILE A 25 12.05 -6.81 -13.16
C ILE A 25 13.17 -6.02 -12.50
N ALA A 26 12.93 -5.56 -11.26
CA ALA A 26 13.92 -4.90 -10.44
C ALA A 26 13.83 -5.42 -9.00
N GLN A 27 14.88 -5.26 -8.25
CA GLN A 27 14.95 -5.63 -6.83
C GLN A 27 15.20 -4.37 -5.99
N PRO A 28 14.14 -3.67 -5.55
CA PRO A 28 14.28 -2.42 -4.81
C PRO A 28 14.90 -2.59 -3.42
N SER A 29 14.83 -3.80 -2.84
CA SER A 29 15.51 -4.17 -1.60
C SER A 29 15.61 -5.70 -1.49
N ALA A 30 16.27 -6.22 -0.45
CA ALA A 30 16.58 -7.65 -0.35
C ALA A 30 15.33 -8.56 -0.42
N ASN A 31 14.23 -8.14 0.24
CA ASN A 31 13.01 -8.93 0.30
C ASN A 31 11.87 -8.33 -0.54
N PHE A 32 12.20 -7.57 -1.60
CA PHE A 32 11.22 -7.03 -2.53
C PHE A 32 11.62 -7.26 -3.97
N ILE A 33 10.65 -7.65 -4.79
CA ILE A 33 10.78 -7.68 -6.23
C ILE A 33 9.71 -6.75 -6.83
N ALA A 34 10.14 -5.84 -7.71
CA ALA A 34 9.27 -4.99 -8.50
C ALA A 34 9.14 -5.59 -9.90
N VAL A 35 7.92 -5.90 -10.31
CA VAL A 35 7.63 -6.42 -11.65
C VAL A 35 6.82 -5.37 -12.41
N THR A 36 7.35 -4.97 -13.55
CA THR A 36 6.68 -4.07 -14.48
C THR A 36 6.01 -4.88 -15.59
N PHE A 37 4.73 -4.67 -15.73
CA PHE A 37 3.89 -5.27 -16.75
C PHE A 37 3.60 -4.26 -17.84
N ALA A 38 3.39 -4.73 -19.08
CA ALA A 38 2.88 -3.95 -20.19
C ALA A 38 1.71 -4.66 -20.88
N GLY A 39 0.85 -3.90 -21.53
CA GLY A 39 -0.25 -4.43 -22.32
C GLY A 39 -1.19 -3.32 -22.80
N ASP A 40 -1.78 -3.52 -23.98
CA ASP A 40 -2.73 -2.56 -24.57
C ASP A 40 -3.92 -2.27 -23.65
N ALA A 41 -4.33 -3.27 -22.87
CA ALA A 41 -5.39 -3.15 -21.88
C ALA A 41 -5.09 -2.18 -20.72
N LEU A 42 -3.86 -1.65 -20.60
CA LEU A 42 -3.48 -0.64 -19.62
C LEU A 42 -3.66 0.80 -20.11
N ALA A 43 -4.06 1.01 -21.37
CA ALA A 43 -4.26 2.36 -21.94
C ALA A 43 -5.31 3.20 -21.19
N ASP A 44 -6.33 2.55 -20.62
CA ASP A 44 -7.40 3.17 -19.84
C ASP A 44 -7.30 2.89 -18.33
N PHE A 45 -6.16 2.35 -17.86
CA PHE A 45 -5.99 2.03 -16.44
C PHE A 45 -6.15 3.27 -15.55
N VAL A 46 -6.93 3.14 -14.49
CA VAL A 46 -7.19 4.20 -13.51
C VAL A 46 -6.90 3.71 -12.11
N SER A 47 -6.10 4.48 -11.38
CA SER A 47 -5.88 4.33 -9.96
C SER A 47 -5.73 5.73 -9.35
N ALA A 48 -6.79 6.21 -8.70
CA ALA A 48 -6.89 7.59 -8.21
C ALA A 48 -6.40 7.77 -6.77
N SER A 49 -5.98 6.70 -6.10
CA SER A 49 -5.43 6.74 -4.75
C SER A 49 -4.24 5.80 -4.59
N PHE A 50 -3.27 6.24 -3.81
CA PHE A 50 -2.12 5.41 -3.41
C PHE A 50 -2.52 4.13 -2.67
N ASP A 51 -3.68 4.12 -2.05
CA ASP A 51 -4.26 3.01 -1.28
C ASP A 51 -5.10 2.06 -2.14
N ASP A 52 -5.17 2.28 -3.44
CA ASP A 52 -5.87 1.38 -4.34
C ASP A 52 -5.19 0.01 -4.39
N HIS A 53 -6.01 -1.01 -4.56
CA HIS A 53 -5.52 -2.36 -4.81
C HIS A 53 -6.24 -2.98 -6.02
N LEU A 54 -5.53 -3.84 -6.70
CA LEU A 54 -6.02 -4.67 -7.79
C LEU A 54 -5.76 -6.14 -7.49
N LYS A 55 -6.48 -7.04 -8.15
CA LYS A 55 -6.21 -8.47 -8.11
C LYS A 55 -5.14 -8.80 -9.13
N PHE A 56 -4.00 -9.26 -8.68
CA PHE A 56 -3.01 -9.96 -9.47
C PHE A 56 -3.42 -11.42 -9.60
N ILE A 57 -3.67 -11.88 -10.82
CA ILE A 57 -4.16 -13.21 -11.16
C ILE A 57 -3.04 -13.92 -11.94
N PHE A 58 -2.60 -15.06 -11.42
CA PHE A 58 -1.47 -15.81 -11.95
C PHE A 58 -1.68 -17.31 -11.78
N SER A 59 -0.98 -18.10 -12.58
CA SER A 59 -0.99 -19.56 -12.47
C SER A 59 0.24 -20.05 -11.73
N THR A 60 0.05 -21.03 -10.85
CA THR A 60 1.15 -21.78 -10.24
C THR A 60 1.74 -22.77 -11.25
N PRO A 61 2.94 -23.32 -11.01
CA PRO A 61 3.47 -24.40 -11.84
C PRO A 61 2.57 -25.65 -11.94
N ALA A 62 1.73 -25.87 -10.94
CA ALA A 62 0.73 -26.94 -10.93
C ALA A 62 -0.55 -26.63 -11.73
N GLY A 63 -0.63 -25.41 -12.34
CA GLY A 63 -1.79 -24.98 -13.12
C GLY A 63 -2.93 -24.40 -12.29
N GLU A 64 -2.77 -24.24 -10.99
CA GLU A 64 -3.77 -23.57 -10.15
C GLU A 64 -3.77 -22.06 -10.39
N VAL A 65 -4.95 -21.46 -10.60
CA VAL A 65 -5.11 -20.01 -10.76
C VAL A 65 -5.35 -19.35 -9.42
N LEU A 66 -4.45 -18.50 -9.01
CA LEU A 66 -4.50 -17.78 -7.75
C LEU A 66 -4.73 -16.27 -7.98
N ARG A 67 -5.26 -15.62 -6.95
CA ARG A 67 -5.53 -14.17 -6.94
C ARG A 67 -5.00 -13.58 -5.64
N ARG A 68 -4.28 -12.46 -5.74
CA ARG A 68 -3.78 -11.72 -4.56
C ARG A 68 -3.95 -10.23 -4.79
N ASP A 69 -4.19 -9.51 -3.71
CA ASP A 69 -4.28 -8.05 -3.75
C ASP A 69 -2.89 -7.42 -3.78
N TYR A 70 -2.71 -6.47 -4.68
CA TYR A 70 -1.49 -5.68 -4.81
C TYR A 70 -1.81 -4.22 -5.05
N THR A 71 -0.99 -3.34 -4.48
CA THR A 71 -1.02 -1.91 -4.75
C THR A 71 -0.45 -1.62 -6.14
N PRO A 72 -1.15 -0.87 -7.01
CA PRO A 72 -0.55 -0.28 -8.20
C PRO A 72 0.55 0.70 -7.79
N ARG A 73 1.79 0.22 -7.68
CA ARG A 73 2.91 1.01 -7.17
C ARG A 73 3.23 2.18 -8.09
N ARG A 74 3.19 1.93 -9.38
CA ARG A 74 3.41 2.93 -10.43
C ARG A 74 2.70 2.49 -11.71
N PHE A 75 2.19 3.44 -12.50
CA PHE A 75 1.62 3.14 -13.81
C PHE A 75 1.81 4.31 -14.75
N ASP A 76 1.90 4.00 -16.05
CA ASP A 76 1.98 4.97 -17.13
C ASP A 76 1.03 4.54 -18.25
N ARG A 77 -0.01 5.35 -18.51
CA ARG A 77 -1.01 5.08 -19.53
C ARG A 77 -0.48 5.27 -20.96
N GLN A 78 0.49 6.16 -21.15
CA GLN A 78 1.08 6.42 -22.47
C GLN A 78 1.99 5.27 -22.87
N GLN A 79 2.81 4.80 -21.93
CA GLN A 79 3.67 3.63 -22.10
C GLN A 79 2.91 2.31 -21.90
N ARG A 80 1.65 2.36 -21.41
CA ARG A 80 0.82 1.19 -21.11
C ARG A 80 1.52 0.22 -20.17
N THR A 81 2.12 0.75 -19.12
CA THR A 81 2.85 -0.03 -18.12
C THR A 81 2.26 0.12 -16.73
N LEU A 82 2.43 -0.91 -15.91
CA LEU A 82 2.06 -0.93 -14.49
C LEU A 82 3.10 -1.74 -13.72
N THR A 83 3.54 -1.21 -12.58
CA THR A 83 4.49 -1.88 -11.69
C THR A 83 3.80 -2.30 -10.39
N LEU A 84 3.99 -3.55 -10.01
CA LEU A 84 3.67 -4.08 -8.68
C LEU A 84 4.96 -4.38 -7.93
N GLU A 85 4.98 -4.12 -6.63
CA GLU A 85 6.05 -4.57 -5.74
C GLU A 85 5.57 -5.73 -4.89
N PHE A 86 6.33 -6.81 -4.89
CA PHE A 86 6.07 -8.03 -4.15
C PHE A 86 6.97 -8.07 -2.92
N ALA A 87 6.38 -7.96 -1.73
CA ALA A 87 7.07 -8.29 -0.50
C ALA A 87 7.25 -9.80 -0.43
N LEU A 88 8.50 -10.24 -0.38
CA LEU A 88 8.85 -11.66 -0.40
C LEU A 88 8.75 -12.24 1.03
N HIS A 89 8.08 -13.36 1.15
CA HIS A 89 8.04 -14.14 2.38
C HIS A 89 8.16 -15.64 2.04
N GLU A 90 8.50 -16.43 3.02
CA GLU A 90 8.59 -17.87 2.85
C GLU A 90 7.21 -18.47 2.52
N ASN A 91 7.21 -19.48 1.65
CA ASN A 91 6.02 -20.29 1.31
C ASN A 91 4.81 -19.50 0.75
N GLY A 92 5.06 -18.40 0.07
CA GLY A 92 4.00 -17.59 -0.56
C GLY A 92 3.94 -17.79 -2.07
N PRO A 93 2.83 -18.34 -2.64
CA PRO A 93 2.74 -18.59 -4.09
C PRO A 93 3.01 -17.35 -4.95
N ALA A 94 2.61 -16.14 -4.50
CA ALA A 94 2.91 -14.91 -5.20
C ALA A 94 4.38 -14.48 -5.06
N SER A 95 5.00 -14.74 -3.88
CA SER A 95 6.45 -14.55 -3.69
C SER A 95 7.24 -15.49 -4.58
N ASP A 96 6.83 -16.76 -4.70
CA ASP A 96 7.48 -17.75 -5.55
C ASP A 96 7.33 -17.38 -7.04
N TRP A 97 6.15 -16.91 -7.44
CA TRP A 97 5.93 -16.40 -8.77
C TRP A 97 6.83 -15.20 -9.07
N ALA A 98 6.95 -14.24 -8.15
CA ALA A 98 7.78 -13.05 -8.33
C ALA A 98 9.27 -13.39 -8.39
N ARG A 99 9.76 -14.37 -7.61
CA ARG A 99 11.16 -14.86 -7.68
C ARG A 99 11.50 -15.50 -9.03
N GLN A 100 10.50 -16.08 -9.71
CA GLN A 100 10.63 -16.75 -10.99
C GLN A 100 10.17 -15.89 -12.16
N ALA A 101 9.76 -14.64 -11.90
CA ALA A 101 9.28 -13.75 -12.95
C ALA A 101 10.33 -13.57 -14.05
N ALA A 102 9.90 -13.62 -15.29
CA ALA A 102 10.75 -13.45 -16.46
C ALA A 102 10.02 -12.61 -17.51
N ALA A 103 10.79 -11.86 -18.31
CA ALA A 103 10.24 -11.12 -19.45
C ALA A 103 9.46 -12.06 -20.40
N GLY A 104 8.31 -11.61 -20.87
CA GLY A 104 7.39 -12.40 -21.70
C GLY A 104 6.39 -13.24 -20.89
N GLN A 105 6.56 -13.37 -19.58
CA GLN A 105 5.61 -14.10 -18.74
C GLN A 105 4.28 -13.34 -18.63
N ARG A 106 3.18 -14.07 -18.77
CA ARG A 106 1.83 -13.48 -18.76
C ARG A 106 1.16 -13.55 -17.39
N ALA A 107 0.34 -12.55 -17.12
CA ALA A 107 -0.53 -12.48 -15.98
C ALA A 107 -1.81 -11.69 -16.34
N THR A 108 -2.82 -11.72 -15.48
CA THR A 108 -4.01 -10.91 -15.62
C THR A 108 -4.17 -10.00 -14.39
N LEU A 109 -4.46 -8.72 -14.62
CA LEU A 109 -4.76 -7.74 -13.58
C LEU A 109 -6.26 -7.41 -13.61
N ALA A 110 -6.90 -7.36 -12.43
CA ALA A 110 -8.32 -7.02 -12.33
C ALA A 110 -8.56 -5.85 -11.37
N GLY A 111 -9.23 -4.80 -11.83
CA GLY A 111 -9.50 -3.60 -11.05
C GLY A 111 -8.53 -2.44 -11.34
N PRO A 112 -8.41 -1.47 -10.40
CA PRO A 112 -9.05 -1.38 -9.08
C PRO A 112 -10.59 -1.34 -9.15
N ARG A 113 -11.22 -1.80 -8.08
CA ARG A 113 -12.70 -1.73 -7.95
C ARG A 113 -13.18 -0.32 -7.60
N GLY A 114 -12.34 0.47 -7.02
CA GLY A 114 -12.61 1.84 -6.62
C GLY A 114 -11.40 2.46 -5.94
N SER A 115 -11.50 3.77 -5.71
CA SER A 115 -10.45 4.55 -5.05
C SER A 115 -11.03 5.29 -3.85
N MET A 116 -10.29 5.29 -2.76
CA MET A 116 -10.52 6.16 -1.62
C MET A 116 -9.56 7.34 -1.71
N ILE A 117 -10.02 8.44 -2.28
CA ILE A 117 -9.23 9.63 -2.53
C ILE A 117 -9.03 10.39 -1.21
N ILE A 118 -7.83 10.34 -0.70
CA ILE A 118 -7.39 11.06 0.51
C ILE A 118 -6.72 12.35 0.04
N PRO A 119 -7.27 13.54 0.37
CA PRO A 119 -6.68 14.81 0.00
C PRO A 119 -5.20 14.92 0.40
N MET A 120 -4.43 15.67 -0.40
CA MET A 120 -3.00 15.90 -0.12
C MET A 120 -2.76 17.14 0.72
N ASP A 121 -3.77 17.97 0.93
CA ASP A 121 -3.73 19.25 1.62
C ASP A 121 -4.11 19.17 3.12
N TYR A 122 -4.02 17.97 3.72
CA TYR A 122 -3.97 17.86 5.17
C TYR A 122 -2.69 18.50 5.71
N ASP A 123 -2.76 19.14 6.88
CA ASP A 123 -1.59 19.77 7.50
C ASP A 123 -0.49 18.75 7.81
N TRP A 124 -0.87 17.52 8.09
CA TRP A 124 0.06 16.41 8.24
C TRP A 124 -0.55 15.06 7.83
N HIS A 125 0.33 14.13 7.45
CA HIS A 125 0.01 12.74 7.10
C HIS A 125 0.82 11.80 7.97
N LEU A 126 0.14 10.90 8.69
CA LEU A 126 0.76 9.73 9.30
C LEU A 126 0.58 8.53 8.36
N LEU A 127 1.69 7.90 7.99
CA LEU A 127 1.73 6.69 7.17
C LEU A 127 2.43 5.60 7.98
N ALA A 128 1.70 4.58 8.45
CA ALA A 128 2.30 3.53 9.27
C ALA A 128 1.91 2.13 8.78
N GLY A 129 2.83 1.19 8.86
CA GLY A 129 2.54 -0.19 8.48
C GLY A 129 3.75 -1.10 8.43
N ASP A 130 3.51 -2.31 7.98
CA ASP A 130 4.56 -3.31 7.76
C ASP A 130 5.05 -3.33 6.29
N ALA A 131 5.86 -4.33 5.96
CA ALA A 131 6.41 -4.51 4.63
C ALA A 131 5.33 -4.56 3.53
N ALA A 132 4.13 -5.10 3.81
CA ALA A 132 3.05 -5.17 2.84
C ALA A 132 2.47 -3.78 2.49
N ALA A 133 2.56 -2.83 3.42
CA ALA A 133 2.11 -1.45 3.24
C ALA A 133 3.14 -0.58 2.50
N LEU A 134 4.41 -0.99 2.45
CA LEU A 134 5.51 -0.19 1.94
C LEU A 134 5.32 0.33 0.51
N PRO A 135 4.78 -0.44 -0.45
CA PRO A 135 4.50 0.06 -1.79
C PRO A 135 3.50 1.23 -1.82
N ALA A 136 2.45 1.17 -1.00
CA ALA A 136 1.47 2.25 -0.88
C ALA A 136 2.06 3.49 -0.19
N ILE A 137 2.81 3.30 0.88
CA ILE A 137 3.54 4.38 1.57
C ILE A 137 4.48 5.09 0.60
N HIS A 138 5.29 4.34 -0.15
CA HIS A 138 6.23 4.89 -1.10
C HIS A 138 5.52 5.70 -2.20
N ARG A 139 4.42 5.15 -2.76
CA ARG A 139 3.61 5.86 -3.76
C ARG A 139 3.04 7.16 -3.18
N ARG A 140 2.47 7.14 -1.95
CA ARG A 140 1.95 8.36 -1.32
C ARG A 140 3.01 9.43 -1.15
N LEU A 141 4.20 9.04 -0.72
CA LEU A 141 5.30 9.99 -0.53
C LEU A 141 5.77 10.63 -1.84
N GLU A 142 5.72 9.91 -2.97
CA GLU A 142 5.99 10.48 -4.30
C GLU A 142 4.88 11.45 -4.76
N GLU A 143 3.63 11.23 -4.32
CA GLU A 143 2.48 12.07 -4.68
C GLU A 143 2.38 13.34 -3.81
N LEU A 144 2.91 13.34 -2.58
CA LEU A 144 2.76 14.46 -1.65
C LEU A 144 3.54 15.70 -2.11
N PRO A 145 2.93 16.91 -2.05
CA PRO A 145 3.61 18.15 -2.40
C PRO A 145 4.64 18.54 -1.31
N ALA A 146 5.59 19.41 -1.68
CA ALA A 146 6.67 19.86 -0.78
C ALA A 146 6.18 20.52 0.52
N ALA A 147 4.99 21.11 0.53
CA ALA A 147 4.40 21.73 1.71
C ALA A 147 3.76 20.71 2.69
N ALA A 148 3.54 19.47 2.27
CA ALA A 148 2.94 18.45 3.11
C ALA A 148 3.94 17.98 4.18
N ARG A 149 3.45 17.77 5.40
CA ARG A 149 4.22 17.16 6.48
C ARG A 149 3.90 15.68 6.56
N ALA A 150 4.87 14.81 6.36
CA ALA A 150 4.70 13.37 6.40
C ALA A 150 5.49 12.76 7.56
N ILE A 151 4.82 11.96 8.39
CA ILE A 151 5.39 11.14 9.45
C ILE A 151 5.22 9.70 9.00
N VAL A 152 6.30 8.95 8.95
CA VAL A 152 6.31 7.60 8.42
C VAL A 152 6.89 6.63 9.44
N VAL A 153 6.15 5.57 9.78
CA VAL A 153 6.64 4.51 10.66
C VAL A 153 6.48 3.17 9.94
N VAL A 154 7.59 2.55 9.56
CA VAL A 154 7.56 1.27 8.81
C VAL A 154 8.23 0.17 9.62
N GLN A 155 7.49 -0.92 9.79
CA GLN A 155 8.01 -2.15 10.36
C GLN A 155 8.57 -3.04 9.25
N THR A 156 9.85 -3.39 9.37
CA THR A 156 10.49 -4.43 8.57
C THR A 156 11.42 -5.26 9.45
N ALA A 157 11.32 -6.58 9.33
CA ALA A 157 12.16 -7.50 10.08
C ALA A 157 13.62 -7.46 9.62
N ASP A 158 13.86 -7.09 8.36
CA ASP A 158 15.19 -7.00 7.77
C ASP A 158 15.55 -5.54 7.47
N ALA A 159 16.65 -5.08 8.06
CA ALA A 159 17.14 -3.72 7.84
C ALA A 159 17.57 -3.46 6.38
N SER A 160 17.85 -4.49 5.59
CA SER A 160 18.17 -4.38 4.17
C SER A 160 16.98 -3.99 3.30
N ASP A 161 15.75 -4.03 3.85
CA ASP A 161 14.55 -3.53 3.18
C ASP A 161 14.30 -2.04 3.40
N ARG A 162 15.08 -1.41 4.27
CA ARG A 162 15.04 0.05 4.44
C ARG A 162 15.47 0.72 3.14
N ARG A 163 14.69 1.70 2.72
CA ARG A 163 14.95 2.43 1.49
C ARG A 163 14.77 3.93 1.69
N GLU A 164 15.42 4.70 0.86
CA GLU A 164 15.15 6.12 0.72
C GLU A 164 13.88 6.34 -0.10
N PHE A 165 13.15 7.40 0.23
CA PHE A 165 11.96 7.81 -0.49
C PHE A 165 12.25 9.07 -1.29
N ASN A 166 12.03 9.03 -2.59
CA ASN A 166 12.04 10.23 -3.42
C ASN A 166 10.72 10.99 -3.19
N SER A 167 10.74 11.97 -2.28
CA SER A 167 9.57 12.74 -1.90
C SER A 167 9.90 14.22 -1.80
N ALA A 168 9.05 15.06 -2.38
CA ALA A 168 9.15 16.51 -2.20
C ALA A 168 8.81 16.94 -0.76
N ALA A 169 8.02 16.15 -0.03
CA ALA A 169 7.55 16.44 1.32
C ALA A 169 8.60 16.25 2.43
N GLN A 170 9.77 15.68 2.13
CA GLN A 170 10.86 15.40 3.10
C GLN A 170 10.34 14.71 4.38
N PRO A 171 9.89 13.44 4.32
CA PRO A 171 9.23 12.76 5.41
C PRO A 171 10.16 12.49 6.61
N ASP A 172 9.61 12.58 7.85
CA ASP A 172 10.23 12.02 9.04
C ASP A 172 9.99 10.49 9.04
N VAL A 173 11.03 9.70 8.76
CA VAL A 173 10.92 8.25 8.59
C VAL A 173 11.54 7.52 9.76
N ARG A 174 10.75 6.64 10.39
CA ARG A 174 11.18 5.74 11.46
C ARG A 174 11.03 4.30 11.02
N TRP A 175 12.12 3.56 11.06
CA TRP A 175 12.15 2.13 10.80
C TRP A 175 12.21 1.36 12.11
N VAL A 176 11.32 0.40 12.26
CA VAL A 176 11.23 -0.48 13.45
C VAL A 176 11.26 -1.94 13.01
N ALA A 177 11.66 -2.85 13.91
CA ALA A 177 11.86 -4.25 13.56
C ALA A 177 10.64 -5.13 13.85
N THR A 178 9.85 -4.79 14.87
CA THR A 178 8.77 -5.64 15.36
C THR A 178 7.42 -4.94 15.36
N PRO A 179 6.30 -5.70 15.35
CA PRO A 179 4.95 -5.14 15.51
C PRO A 179 4.79 -4.33 16.79
N ASP A 180 5.37 -4.78 17.91
CA ASP A 180 5.28 -4.06 19.18
C ASP A 180 6.04 -2.72 19.13
N GLU A 181 7.20 -2.69 18.48
CA GLU A 181 7.93 -1.44 18.23
C GLU A 181 7.15 -0.48 17.31
N LEU A 182 6.43 -1.00 16.30
CA LEU A 182 5.57 -0.18 15.45
C LEU A 182 4.47 0.50 16.27
N ILE A 183 3.81 -0.26 17.13
CA ILE A 183 2.76 0.25 18.02
C ILE A 183 3.34 1.26 19.01
N ALA A 184 4.48 0.96 19.63
CA ALA A 184 5.15 1.86 20.57
C ALA A 184 5.61 3.16 19.90
N ALA A 185 6.14 3.07 18.67
CA ALA A 185 6.58 4.23 17.91
C ALA A 185 5.39 5.14 17.57
N VAL A 186 4.26 4.57 17.09
CA VAL A 186 3.05 5.36 16.79
C VAL A 186 2.47 5.97 18.07
N ARG A 187 2.39 5.21 19.16
CA ARG A 187 1.92 5.71 20.47
C ARG A 187 2.73 6.89 20.97
N GLY A 188 4.04 6.84 20.81
CA GLY A 188 4.96 7.88 21.27
C GLY A 188 5.08 9.10 20.34
N LEU A 189 4.29 9.19 19.27
CA LEU A 189 4.31 10.36 18.38
C LEU A 189 3.69 11.58 19.06
N ALA A 190 4.35 12.71 18.97
CA ALA A 190 3.71 14.01 19.15
C ALA A 190 3.15 14.44 17.79
N LEU A 191 1.87 14.13 17.55
CA LEU A 191 1.21 14.53 16.31
C LEU A 191 1.15 16.07 16.23
N PRO A 192 1.39 16.66 15.05
CA PRO A 192 1.33 18.11 14.91
C PRO A 192 -0.08 18.66 15.09
N ASP A 193 -0.18 19.94 15.42
CA ASP A 193 -1.45 20.67 15.38
C ASP A 193 -2.02 20.74 13.97
N GLY A 194 -3.33 20.97 13.86
CA GLY A 194 -4.04 21.08 12.59
C GLY A 194 -4.79 19.81 12.19
N GLU A 195 -5.30 19.82 10.97
CA GLU A 195 -6.02 18.67 10.40
C GLU A 195 -5.03 17.64 9.86
N GLY A 196 -5.02 16.45 10.42
CA GLY A 196 -4.17 15.37 9.95
C GLY A 196 -4.94 14.14 9.49
N PHE A 197 -4.30 13.37 8.62
CA PHE A 197 -4.83 12.08 8.19
C PHE A 197 -3.88 10.93 8.58
N ALA A 198 -4.41 9.96 9.32
CA ALA A 198 -3.67 8.76 9.69
C ALA A 198 -4.06 7.59 8.78
N TRP A 199 -3.08 7.07 8.02
CA TRP A 199 -3.24 5.87 7.21
C TRP A 199 -2.33 4.76 7.72
N CYS A 200 -2.91 3.59 8.01
CA CYS A 200 -2.17 2.43 8.49
C CYS A 200 -2.61 1.18 7.73
N ALA A 201 -1.64 0.33 7.34
CA ALA A 201 -1.95 -0.97 6.74
C ALA A 201 -0.91 -2.03 7.11
N GLY A 202 -1.34 -3.30 7.18
CA GLY A 202 -0.45 -4.42 7.50
C GLY A 202 -1.19 -5.61 8.10
N GLU A 203 -0.52 -6.33 9.01
CA GLU A 203 -1.06 -7.51 9.68
C GLU A 203 -2.27 -7.16 10.58
N ALA A 204 -3.32 -7.99 10.52
CA ALA A 204 -4.62 -7.72 11.10
C ALA A 204 -4.59 -7.40 12.61
N SER A 205 -3.88 -8.20 13.41
CA SER A 205 -3.83 -7.99 14.87
C SER A 205 -3.05 -6.73 15.24
N THR A 206 -1.99 -6.43 14.51
CA THR A 206 -1.20 -5.21 14.66
C THR A 206 -2.01 -3.98 14.29
N MET A 207 -2.75 -4.04 13.17
CA MET A 207 -3.60 -2.94 12.73
C MET A 207 -4.76 -2.67 13.70
N ALA A 208 -5.35 -3.72 14.30
CA ALA A 208 -6.38 -3.54 15.33
C ALA A 208 -5.84 -2.77 16.56
N ARG A 209 -4.64 -3.11 17.03
CA ARG A 209 -3.95 -2.42 18.13
C ARG A 209 -3.56 -0.97 17.77
N LEU A 210 -3.05 -0.74 16.55
CA LEU A 210 -2.76 0.61 16.08
C LEU A 210 -4.02 1.48 16.00
N ARG A 211 -5.13 0.91 15.54
CA ARG A 211 -6.41 1.61 15.50
C ARG A 211 -6.84 2.04 16.91
N GLU A 212 -6.69 1.16 17.90
CA GLU A 212 -6.98 1.48 19.30
C GLU A 212 -6.13 2.66 19.79
N VAL A 213 -4.81 2.64 19.54
CA VAL A 213 -3.90 3.74 19.89
C VAL A 213 -4.33 5.05 19.24
N LEU A 214 -4.62 5.05 17.95
CA LEU A 214 -5.04 6.25 17.23
C LEU A 214 -6.34 6.84 17.79
N VAL A 215 -7.32 6.00 18.10
CA VAL A 215 -8.64 6.45 18.58
C VAL A 215 -8.58 6.87 20.05
N THR A 216 -7.94 6.08 20.92
CA THR A 216 -8.03 6.27 22.37
C THR A 216 -6.93 7.17 22.92
N GLU A 217 -5.71 7.10 22.37
CA GLU A 217 -4.56 7.84 22.91
C GLU A 217 -4.29 9.12 22.13
N HIS A 218 -4.45 9.09 20.78
CA HIS A 218 -4.27 10.26 19.91
C HIS A 218 -5.57 11.03 19.63
N ALA A 219 -6.72 10.50 20.04
CA ALA A 219 -8.05 11.08 19.76
C ALA A 219 -8.27 11.39 18.26
N GLN A 220 -7.66 10.57 17.37
CA GLN A 220 -7.75 10.76 15.93
C GLN A 220 -9.20 10.57 15.46
N PRO A 221 -9.80 11.54 14.75
CA PRO A 221 -11.15 11.40 14.24
C PRO A 221 -11.27 10.23 13.27
N LYS A 222 -12.33 9.44 13.38
CA LYS A 222 -12.52 8.23 12.54
C LYS A 222 -12.64 8.56 11.06
N GLU A 223 -13.19 9.72 10.72
CA GLU A 223 -13.29 10.24 9.35
C GLU A 223 -11.96 10.72 8.78
N ALA A 224 -10.97 10.99 9.63
CA ALA A 224 -9.62 11.42 9.27
C ALA A 224 -8.58 10.31 9.46
N MET A 225 -9.01 9.06 9.39
CA MET A 225 -8.11 7.92 9.42
C MET A 225 -8.60 6.77 8.54
N ARG A 226 -7.65 5.94 8.11
CA ARG A 226 -7.88 4.63 7.49
C ARG A 226 -6.92 3.62 8.09
N VAL A 227 -7.46 2.53 8.61
CA VAL A 227 -6.68 1.40 9.10
C VAL A 227 -7.17 0.14 8.39
N ALA A 228 -6.29 -0.50 7.62
CA ALA A 228 -6.62 -1.66 6.79
C ALA A 228 -5.76 -2.86 7.15
N ALA A 229 -6.39 -4.01 7.35
CA ALA A 229 -5.70 -5.27 7.47
C ALA A 229 -5.47 -5.88 6.08
N TYR A 230 -4.22 -5.85 5.61
CA TYR A 230 -3.84 -6.38 4.31
C TYR A 230 -3.63 -7.89 4.33
N TRP A 231 -3.22 -8.42 5.47
CA TRP A 231 -3.01 -9.85 5.65
C TRP A 231 -3.23 -10.27 7.10
N ARG A 232 -3.38 -11.56 7.32
CA ARG A 232 -3.51 -12.16 8.65
C ARG A 232 -2.64 -13.39 8.71
N HIS A 233 -1.89 -13.53 9.79
CA HIS A 233 -1.06 -14.73 10.02
C HIS A 233 -1.91 -16.00 9.93
N GLY A 234 -1.44 -16.99 9.18
CA GLY A 234 -2.11 -18.28 9.01
C GLY A 234 -3.36 -18.27 8.10
N THR A 235 -3.69 -17.16 7.45
CA THR A 235 -4.86 -17.05 6.57
C THR A 235 -4.45 -16.59 5.17
N SER A 236 -4.80 -17.33 4.14
CA SER A 236 -4.60 -16.94 2.75
C SER A 236 -5.75 -16.06 2.25
N ASN A 237 -5.47 -15.11 1.34
CA ASN A 237 -6.47 -14.21 0.72
C ASN A 237 -7.27 -13.35 1.71
N PHE A 238 -6.62 -12.86 2.77
CA PHE A 238 -7.24 -12.00 3.75
C PHE A 238 -7.11 -10.53 3.34
N HIS A 239 -8.19 -9.78 3.44
CA HIS A 239 -8.24 -8.32 3.38
C HIS A 239 -9.45 -7.84 4.18
N GLU A 240 -9.26 -6.91 5.10
CA GLU A 240 -10.32 -6.33 5.93
C GLU A 240 -10.09 -4.84 6.17
N GLU A 241 -11.13 -4.03 6.03
CA GLU A 241 -11.11 -2.63 6.50
C GLU A 241 -11.55 -2.62 7.97
N LEU A 242 -10.66 -2.18 8.86
CA LEU A 242 -10.95 -1.99 10.28
C LEU A 242 -11.65 -0.65 10.52
N ASN A 243 -12.68 -0.36 9.72
CA ASN A 243 -13.51 0.83 9.89
C ASN A 243 -14.64 0.55 10.90
N PRO A 244 -15.11 1.59 11.64
CA PRO A 244 -16.23 1.47 12.56
C PRO A 244 -17.54 1.22 11.85
#